data_31ede9daefe5eeddafab4b923f14384d
#
_entry.id   31ede9daefe5eeddafab4b923f14384d
#
_cell.length_a   1.000
_cell.length_b   1.000
_cell.length_c   1.000
_cell.angle_alpha   90.00
_cell.angle_beta   90.00
_cell.angle_gamma   90.00
#
_symmetry.space_group_name_H-M   'P 1'
#
loop_
_entity.id
_entity.type
_entity.pdbx_description
1 polymer ?
#
loop_
_entity_poly.entity_id
_entity_poly.type
_entity_poly.pdbx_seq_one_letter_code
_entity_poly.pdbx_strand_id
1 'polypeptide(L)'
;GPDPGAIGRIGKIELHEDEYAYDVALRLARNLMQEGAEVRIIIQDAKDGIRDDKYLSNSKRETCMGAPIPLNQVARLRQRCAKINEFYKKDRKNYKYCRAIFLHVDSRSKGQQTDVFFYNAPKSIKGKRLANNLHRTFDKKYDKHQPNRGFRGTVSERNLYVLRNTTPVAVFLELGNIRNKRDQQRLVLKNNRQALANWIAEGIVKDYKQGK
;
A
#
# COMPACT_ATOMS: atom_id res chain seq x y z
N GLY A 1 2.84 14.52 3.13
CA GLY A 1 1.70 15.46 3.04
C GLY A 1 1.46 16.23 4.32
N PRO A 2 0.39 17.02 4.39
CA PRO A 2 0.06 17.79 5.60
C PRO A 2 -0.32 16.88 6.80
N ASP A 3 -0.54 15.61 6.56
CA ASP A 3 -0.92 14.61 7.56
C ASP A 3 -0.02 13.39 7.41
N PRO A 4 0.86 13.11 8.38
CA PRO A 4 1.79 11.98 8.34
C PRO A 4 1.10 10.61 8.51
N GLY A 5 -0.23 10.59 8.67
CA GLY A 5 -0.97 9.37 8.98
C GLY A 5 -0.74 8.89 10.42
N ALA A 6 -0.67 7.58 10.59
CA ALA A 6 -0.40 6.98 11.88
C ALA A 6 1.06 7.21 12.32
N ILE A 7 1.26 7.47 13.60
CA ILE A 7 2.59 7.67 14.19
C ILE A 7 2.88 6.53 15.18
N GLY A 8 4.04 5.89 14.97
CA GLY A 8 4.65 4.94 15.90
C GLY A 8 5.92 5.49 16.52
N ARG A 9 6.51 4.78 17.48
CA ARG A 9 7.77 5.18 18.12
C ARG A 9 8.65 3.98 18.44
N ILE A 10 9.97 4.18 18.24
CA ILE A 10 11.03 3.29 18.73
C ILE A 10 11.96 4.16 19.58
N GLY A 11 11.84 4.02 20.90
CA GLY A 11 12.52 4.94 21.82
C GLY A 11 12.01 6.38 21.61
N LYS A 12 12.93 7.30 21.32
CA LYS A 12 12.63 8.72 21.05
C LYS A 12 12.33 9.00 19.56
N ILE A 13 12.50 8.02 18.67
CA ILE A 13 12.37 8.20 17.23
C ILE A 13 10.91 7.96 16.82
N GLU A 14 10.33 8.90 16.10
CA GLU A 14 9.01 8.76 15.49
C GLU A 14 9.09 8.03 14.17
N LEU A 15 8.09 7.19 13.91
CA LEU A 15 7.86 6.51 12.65
C LEU A 15 6.57 7.07 12.06
N HIS A 16 6.62 7.56 10.83
CA HIS A 16 5.50 8.17 10.13
C HIS A 16 4.97 7.23 9.05
N GLU A 17 3.67 6.94 9.08
CA GLU A 17 3.01 6.01 8.16
C GLU A 17 3.29 6.36 6.70
N ASP A 18 3.11 7.62 6.33
CA ASP A 18 3.22 8.09 4.95
C ASP A 18 4.61 7.83 4.36
N GLU A 19 5.68 8.03 5.14
CA GLU A 19 7.05 7.83 4.71
C GLU A 19 7.36 6.37 4.36
N TYR A 20 6.96 5.44 5.25
CA TYR A 20 7.20 4.01 5.03
C TYR A 20 6.27 3.44 3.96
N ALA A 21 5.01 3.86 3.91
CA ALA A 21 4.09 3.46 2.86
C ALA A 21 4.56 3.96 1.48
N TYR A 22 5.10 5.19 1.41
CA TYR A 22 5.66 5.76 0.19
C TYR A 22 6.90 4.99 -0.30
N ASP A 23 7.86 4.68 0.58
CA ASP A 23 9.04 3.89 0.21
C ASP A 23 8.66 2.50 -0.32
N VAL A 24 7.68 1.83 0.32
CA VAL A 24 7.15 0.56 -0.18
C VAL A 24 6.45 0.73 -1.53
N ALA A 25 5.70 1.84 -1.73
CA ALA A 25 5.03 2.13 -3.00
C ALA A 25 6.02 2.32 -4.14
N LEU A 26 7.13 3.04 -3.91
CA LEU A 26 8.17 3.23 -4.93
C LEU A 26 8.89 1.92 -5.29
N ARG A 27 9.19 1.08 -4.30
CA ARG A 27 9.75 -0.27 -4.54
C ARG A 27 8.78 -1.16 -5.32
N LEU A 28 7.50 -1.12 -4.98
CA LEU A 28 6.45 -1.83 -5.70
C LEU A 28 6.33 -1.34 -7.15
N ALA A 29 6.33 -0.02 -7.34
CA ALA A 29 6.29 0.59 -8.68
C ALA A 29 7.46 0.10 -9.54
N ARG A 30 8.68 0.14 -9.01
CA ARG A 30 9.86 -0.38 -9.70
C ARG A 30 9.69 -1.85 -10.10
N ASN A 31 9.25 -2.70 -9.18
CA ASN A 31 9.04 -4.12 -9.46
C ASN A 31 7.99 -4.35 -10.56
N LEU A 32 6.86 -3.64 -10.49
CA LEU A 32 5.80 -3.76 -11.49
C LEU A 32 6.23 -3.24 -12.88
N MET A 33 7.01 -2.16 -12.92
CA MET A 33 7.59 -1.66 -14.18
C MET A 33 8.56 -2.67 -14.80
N GLN A 34 9.33 -3.39 -14.00
CA GLN A 34 10.20 -4.49 -14.47
C GLN A 34 9.39 -5.66 -15.05
N GLU A 35 8.15 -5.87 -14.59
CA GLU A 35 7.20 -6.81 -15.17
C GLU A 35 6.41 -6.25 -16.38
N GLY A 36 6.77 -5.07 -16.85
CA GLY A 36 6.15 -4.41 -18.03
C GLY A 36 4.85 -3.66 -17.73
N ALA A 37 4.55 -3.38 -16.47
CA ALA A 37 3.36 -2.59 -16.13
C ALA A 37 3.61 -1.09 -16.29
N GLU A 38 2.59 -0.34 -16.73
CA GLU A 38 2.57 1.11 -16.59
C GLU A 38 2.06 1.48 -15.19
N VAL A 39 2.83 2.28 -14.44
CA VAL A 39 2.54 2.64 -13.06
C VAL A 39 2.37 4.14 -12.90
N ARG A 40 1.31 4.54 -12.21
CA ARG A 40 1.00 5.94 -11.84
C ARG A 40 1.15 6.09 -10.32
N ILE A 41 2.13 6.83 -9.85
CA ILE A 41 2.27 7.21 -8.44
C ILE A 41 1.46 8.48 -8.21
N ILE A 42 0.36 8.35 -7.48
CA ILE A 42 -0.61 9.45 -7.29
C ILE A 42 -0.13 10.47 -6.25
N ILE A 43 0.48 10.00 -5.17
CA ILE A 43 1.10 10.87 -4.16
C ILE A 43 2.60 10.82 -4.40
N GLN A 44 3.22 11.99 -4.54
CA GLN A 44 4.61 12.12 -4.95
C GLN A 44 5.36 13.09 -4.05
N ASP A 45 6.59 12.75 -3.68
CA ASP A 45 7.59 13.69 -3.19
C ASP A 45 8.71 13.80 -4.24
N ALA A 46 8.92 14.99 -4.79
CA ALA A 46 9.89 15.23 -5.86
C ALA A 46 11.36 15.06 -5.41
N LYS A 47 11.62 15.06 -4.11
CA LYS A 47 12.96 14.93 -3.53
C LYS A 47 13.26 13.54 -2.97
N ASP A 48 12.23 12.83 -2.52
CA ASP A 48 12.39 11.54 -1.87
C ASP A 48 12.17 10.39 -2.86
N GLY A 49 13.24 9.65 -3.13
CA GLY A 49 13.20 8.38 -3.85
C GLY A 49 13.07 7.18 -2.92
N ILE A 50 13.51 6.01 -3.39
CA ILE A 50 13.66 4.82 -2.55
C ILE A 50 14.78 5.09 -1.53
N ARG A 51 14.48 4.90 -0.24
CA ARG A 51 15.41 5.16 0.87
C ARG A 51 15.78 3.88 1.58
N ASP A 52 17.05 3.68 1.84
CA ASP A 52 17.57 2.49 2.53
C ASP A 52 17.74 2.70 4.04
N ASP A 53 17.54 3.91 4.51
CA ASP A 53 17.66 4.27 5.92
C ASP A 53 16.66 3.49 6.78
N LYS A 54 17.10 3.18 8.00
CA LYS A 54 16.27 2.51 9.01
C LYS A 54 15.14 3.42 9.48
N TYR A 55 15.44 4.69 9.70
CA TYR A 55 14.51 5.69 10.15
C TYR A 55 14.34 6.74 9.07
N LEU A 56 13.13 6.82 8.51
CA LEU A 56 12.81 7.74 7.44
C LEU A 56 12.39 9.07 8.04
N SER A 57 13.03 10.15 7.61
CA SER A 57 12.68 11.50 8.03
C SER A 57 11.31 11.89 7.48
N ASN A 58 10.52 12.57 8.32
CA ASN A 58 9.22 13.08 7.89
C ASN A 58 9.39 14.20 6.85
N SER A 59 8.68 14.07 5.75
CA SER A 59 8.55 15.09 4.71
C SER A 59 7.14 15.71 4.76
N LYS A 60 7.03 16.93 4.27
CA LYS A 60 5.75 17.64 4.08
C LYS A 60 5.64 18.22 2.66
N ARG A 61 6.45 17.71 1.75
CA ARG A 61 6.57 18.21 0.37
C ARG A 61 5.71 17.45 -0.63
N GLU A 62 5.00 16.42 -0.16
CA GLU A 62 4.22 15.56 -1.03
C GLU A 62 3.11 16.35 -1.72
N THR A 63 2.91 15.98 -2.96
CA THR A 63 1.86 16.51 -3.82
C THR A 63 0.98 15.39 -4.36
N CYS A 64 -0.23 15.72 -4.75
CA CYS A 64 -1.07 14.82 -5.54
C CYS A 64 -0.90 15.14 -7.02
N MET A 65 0.01 14.45 -7.69
CA MET A 65 0.34 14.69 -9.11
C MET A 65 0.71 16.17 -9.37
N GLY A 66 1.60 16.72 -8.54
CA GLY A 66 2.06 18.11 -8.61
C GLY A 66 1.13 19.14 -7.95
N ALA A 67 -0.11 18.78 -7.62
CA ALA A 67 -1.04 19.69 -6.94
C ALA A 67 -0.89 19.61 -5.41
N PRO A 68 -1.02 20.75 -4.69
CA PRO A 68 -1.01 20.74 -3.22
C PRO A 68 -2.07 19.81 -2.64
N ILE A 69 -1.73 19.15 -1.53
CA ILE A 69 -2.66 18.27 -0.83
C ILE A 69 -3.48 19.09 0.18
N PRO A 70 -4.83 19.06 0.13
CA PRO A 70 -5.67 19.80 1.06
C PRO A 70 -5.47 19.36 2.51
N LEU A 71 -5.62 20.28 3.47
CA LEU A 71 -5.61 19.97 4.91
C LEU A 71 -6.84 19.13 5.33
N ASN A 72 -7.98 19.39 4.74
CA ASN A 72 -9.21 18.66 5.04
C ASN A 72 -9.13 17.20 4.54
N GLN A 73 -9.39 16.24 5.42
CA GLN A 73 -9.28 14.82 5.13
C GLN A 73 -10.18 14.37 3.97
N VAL A 74 -11.44 14.80 3.96
CA VAL A 74 -12.38 14.42 2.88
C VAL A 74 -11.93 14.98 1.54
N ALA A 75 -11.46 16.23 1.53
CA ALA A 75 -10.91 16.86 0.33
C ALA A 75 -9.67 16.13 -0.21
N ARG A 76 -8.74 15.70 0.67
CA ARG A 76 -7.59 14.88 0.29
C ARG A 76 -8.00 13.56 -0.35
N LEU A 77 -8.93 12.84 0.26
CA LEU A 77 -9.42 11.56 -0.26
C LEU A 77 -10.13 11.74 -1.61
N ARG A 78 -10.93 12.80 -1.75
CA ARG A 78 -11.59 13.17 -3.01
C ARG A 78 -10.58 13.48 -4.11
N GLN A 79 -9.54 14.27 -3.82
CA GLN A 79 -8.48 14.62 -4.76
C GLN A 79 -7.78 13.35 -5.30
N ARG A 80 -7.39 12.42 -4.42
CA ARG A 80 -6.74 11.15 -4.82
C ARG A 80 -7.65 10.31 -5.71
N CYS A 81 -8.91 10.11 -5.31
CA CYS A 81 -9.87 9.34 -6.09
C CYS A 81 -10.13 9.98 -7.46
N ALA A 82 -10.25 11.32 -7.52
CA ALA A 82 -10.45 12.04 -8.78
C ALA A 82 -9.29 11.81 -9.75
N LYS A 83 -8.04 11.89 -9.26
CA LYS A 83 -6.85 11.63 -10.10
C LYS A 83 -6.76 10.18 -10.58
N ILE A 84 -7.03 9.22 -9.70
CA ILE A 84 -7.10 7.80 -10.08
C ILE A 84 -8.15 7.57 -11.16
N ASN A 85 -9.33 8.13 -11.00
CA ASN A 85 -10.43 7.97 -11.95
C ASN A 85 -10.15 8.67 -13.31
N GLU A 86 -9.47 9.83 -13.27
CA GLU A 86 -8.99 10.52 -14.48
C GLU A 86 -8.04 9.62 -15.29
N PHE A 87 -7.00 9.05 -14.63
CA PHE A 87 -6.08 8.13 -15.30
C PHE A 87 -6.79 6.88 -15.79
N TYR A 88 -7.62 6.28 -14.98
CA TYR A 88 -8.37 5.10 -15.40
C TYR A 88 -9.22 5.34 -16.63
N LYS A 89 -9.87 6.51 -16.74
CA LYS A 89 -10.67 6.87 -17.93
C LYS A 89 -9.82 6.92 -19.21
N LYS A 90 -8.56 7.36 -19.10
CA LYS A 90 -7.59 7.39 -20.21
C LYS A 90 -7.06 5.99 -20.49
N ASP A 91 -6.57 5.31 -19.46
CA ASP A 91 -5.78 4.09 -19.58
C ASP A 91 -6.63 2.86 -19.94
N ARG A 92 -7.90 2.78 -19.49
CA ARG A 92 -8.79 1.64 -19.78
C ARG A 92 -9.07 1.39 -21.28
N LYS A 93 -8.77 2.36 -22.13
CA LYS A 93 -8.90 2.21 -23.58
C LYS A 93 -7.79 1.32 -24.14
N ASN A 94 -6.63 1.35 -23.53
CA ASN A 94 -5.42 0.65 -23.96
C ASN A 94 -5.12 -0.59 -23.11
N TYR A 95 -5.58 -0.62 -21.85
CA TYR A 95 -5.26 -1.66 -20.88
C TYR A 95 -6.52 -2.32 -20.33
N LYS A 96 -6.64 -3.64 -20.53
CA LYS A 96 -7.77 -4.44 -19.99
C LYS A 96 -7.66 -4.67 -18.49
N TYR A 97 -6.43 -4.58 -17.94
CA TYR A 97 -6.16 -4.78 -16.52
C TYR A 97 -5.65 -3.49 -15.88
N CYS A 98 -6.52 -2.78 -15.17
CA CYS A 98 -6.19 -1.59 -14.39
C CYS A 98 -6.56 -1.83 -12.93
N ARG A 99 -5.67 -1.48 -12.01
CA ARG A 99 -5.85 -1.64 -10.56
C ARG A 99 -5.40 -0.40 -9.80
N ALA A 100 -6.11 -0.08 -8.73
CA ALA A 100 -5.67 0.91 -7.75
C ALA A 100 -5.22 0.20 -6.47
N ILE A 101 -4.01 0.49 -6.02
CA ILE A 101 -3.41 -0.10 -4.82
C ILE A 101 -3.20 1.01 -3.81
N PHE A 102 -3.84 0.91 -2.64
CA PHE A 102 -3.67 1.83 -1.52
C PHE A 102 -2.82 1.17 -0.46
N LEU A 103 -1.70 1.78 -0.11
CA LEU A 103 -0.78 1.29 0.91
C LEU A 103 -0.85 2.19 2.14
N HIS A 104 -1.09 1.58 3.28
CA HIS A 104 -1.23 2.22 4.58
C HIS A 104 -0.52 1.43 5.68
N VAL A 105 -0.40 2.04 6.85
CA VAL A 105 0.09 1.38 8.06
C VAL A 105 -0.87 1.67 9.21
N ASP A 106 -1.43 0.63 9.79
CA ASP A 106 -2.41 0.72 10.88
C ASP A 106 -1.77 1.23 12.19
N SER A 107 -2.58 1.76 13.09
CA SER A 107 -2.18 2.25 14.43
C SER A 107 -3.03 1.67 15.55
N ARG A 108 -3.27 0.37 15.52
CA ARG A 108 -4.01 -0.34 16.57
C ARG A 108 -3.29 -0.34 17.91
N SER A 109 -3.86 -0.96 18.93
CA SER A 109 -3.23 -1.05 20.25
C SER A 109 -1.80 -1.62 20.18
N LYS A 110 -0.90 -1.16 21.06
CA LYS A 110 0.54 -1.49 21.01
C LYS A 110 0.84 -2.99 21.01
N GLY A 111 0.06 -3.79 21.72
CA GLY A 111 0.27 -5.24 21.82
C GLY A 111 -0.17 -6.04 20.60
N GLN A 112 -1.01 -5.48 19.75
CA GLN A 112 -1.61 -6.22 18.65
C GLN A 112 -0.68 -6.30 17.43
N GLN A 113 -0.19 -7.49 17.13
CA GLN A 113 0.46 -7.81 15.86
C GLN A 113 -0.59 -8.10 14.80
N THR A 114 -0.49 -7.46 13.63
CA THR A 114 -1.51 -7.58 12.58
C THR A 114 -1.00 -8.25 11.31
N ASP A 115 0.31 -8.34 11.12
CA ASP A 115 0.93 -8.67 9.84
C ASP A 115 0.45 -7.74 8.72
N VAL A 116 -0.18 -8.23 7.67
CA VAL A 116 -0.71 -7.42 6.58
C VAL A 116 -2.19 -7.71 6.38
N PHE A 117 -3.03 -6.68 6.39
CA PHE A 117 -4.45 -6.82 6.09
C PHE A 117 -4.76 -6.32 4.69
N PHE A 118 -5.71 -7.00 4.04
CA PHE A 118 -6.12 -6.73 2.66
C PHE A 118 -7.62 -6.44 2.64
N TYR A 119 -7.99 -5.24 2.20
CA TYR A 119 -9.37 -4.81 2.12
C TYR A 119 -9.79 -4.61 0.66
N ASN A 120 -10.97 -5.07 0.33
CA ASN A 120 -11.64 -4.80 -0.94
C ASN A 120 -12.99 -4.11 -0.71
N ALA A 121 -13.49 -3.43 -1.75
CA ALA A 121 -14.83 -2.85 -1.70
C ALA A 121 -15.90 -3.95 -1.55
N PRO A 122 -16.99 -3.71 -0.82
CA PRO A 122 -18.12 -4.61 -0.75
C PRO A 122 -18.64 -4.99 -2.15
N LYS A 123 -18.99 -6.26 -2.34
CA LYS A 123 -19.51 -6.81 -3.61
C LYS A 123 -18.53 -6.76 -4.81
N SER A 124 -17.27 -6.33 -4.62
CA SER A 124 -16.27 -6.32 -5.67
C SER A 124 -15.63 -7.70 -5.86
N ILE A 125 -16.19 -8.51 -6.76
CA ILE A 125 -15.67 -9.86 -7.06
C ILE A 125 -14.18 -9.82 -7.49
N LYS A 126 -13.83 -8.92 -8.39
CA LYS A 126 -12.44 -8.75 -8.87
C LYS A 126 -11.53 -8.18 -7.77
N GLY A 127 -12.02 -7.28 -6.92
CA GLY A 127 -11.28 -6.77 -5.76
C GLY A 127 -11.02 -7.86 -4.74
N LYS A 128 -12.01 -8.68 -4.43
CA LYS A 128 -11.88 -9.86 -3.53
C LYS A 128 -10.88 -10.88 -4.09
N ARG A 129 -10.92 -11.15 -5.39
CA ARG A 129 -9.94 -12.04 -6.04
C ARG A 129 -8.51 -11.51 -5.89
N LEU A 130 -8.28 -10.22 -6.17
CA LEU A 130 -6.97 -9.59 -6.00
C LEU A 130 -6.50 -9.65 -4.54
N ALA A 131 -7.36 -9.28 -3.58
CA ALA A 131 -7.05 -9.36 -2.15
C ALA A 131 -6.68 -10.79 -1.71
N ASN A 132 -7.40 -11.81 -2.20
CA ASN A 132 -7.10 -13.21 -1.93
C ASN A 132 -5.76 -13.65 -2.57
N ASN A 133 -5.43 -13.20 -3.78
CA ASN A 133 -4.15 -13.51 -4.43
C ASN A 133 -2.97 -12.90 -3.66
N LEU A 134 -3.12 -11.68 -3.19
CA LEU A 134 -2.16 -11.03 -2.29
C LEU A 134 -2.01 -11.83 -1.00
N HIS A 135 -3.10 -12.11 -0.29
CA HIS A 135 -3.09 -12.87 0.96
C HIS A 135 -2.39 -14.22 0.81
N ARG A 136 -2.78 -15.04 -0.18
CA ARG A 136 -2.16 -16.34 -0.44
C ARG A 136 -0.67 -16.23 -0.76
N THR A 137 -0.26 -15.15 -1.41
CA THR A 137 1.16 -14.91 -1.68
C THR A 137 1.91 -14.65 -0.39
N PHE A 138 1.39 -13.77 0.47
CA PHE A 138 1.98 -13.49 1.78
C PHE A 138 2.04 -14.75 2.65
N ASP A 139 0.95 -15.50 2.76
CA ASP A 139 0.86 -16.72 3.53
C ASP A 139 1.98 -17.72 3.15
N LYS A 140 2.10 -18.03 1.86
CA LYS A 140 3.19 -18.90 1.35
C LYS A 140 4.59 -18.35 1.62
N LYS A 141 4.78 -17.02 1.56
CA LYS A 141 6.09 -16.41 1.86
C LYS A 141 6.41 -16.46 3.34
N TYR A 142 5.41 -16.29 4.20
CA TYR A 142 5.59 -16.46 5.64
C TYR A 142 5.94 -17.89 5.98
N ASP A 143 5.25 -18.88 5.44
CA ASP A 143 5.58 -20.31 5.64
C ASP A 143 7.02 -20.62 5.24
N LYS A 144 7.47 -20.05 4.11
CA LYS A 144 8.84 -20.26 3.62
C LYS A 144 9.90 -19.57 4.46
N HIS A 145 9.68 -18.30 4.85
CA HIS A 145 10.72 -17.45 5.46
C HIS A 145 10.63 -17.37 6.99
N GLN A 146 9.49 -17.74 7.56
CA GLN A 146 9.24 -17.76 9.00
C GLN A 146 8.44 -19.02 9.38
N PRO A 147 9.03 -20.22 9.18
CA PRO A 147 8.34 -21.48 9.46
C PRO A 147 7.90 -21.53 10.93
N ASN A 148 6.77 -22.16 11.18
CA ASN A 148 6.14 -22.31 12.51
C ASN A 148 5.59 -21.00 13.14
N ARG A 149 5.68 -19.86 12.46
CA ARG A 149 5.13 -18.60 12.98
C ARG A 149 3.67 -18.40 12.60
N GLY A 150 3.29 -18.83 11.41
CA GLY A 150 2.02 -18.57 10.76
C GLY A 150 1.86 -17.11 10.29
N PHE A 151 0.94 -16.90 9.37
CA PHE A 151 0.54 -15.59 8.88
C PHE A 151 -0.81 -15.19 9.49
N ARG A 152 -0.87 -14.00 10.10
CA ARG A 152 -2.07 -13.48 10.78
C ARG A 152 -2.84 -12.46 9.97
N GLY A 153 -2.42 -12.21 8.73
CA GLY A 153 -3.10 -11.31 7.82
C GLY A 153 -4.50 -11.82 7.45
N THR A 154 -5.38 -10.92 7.10
CA THR A 154 -6.76 -11.25 6.76
C THR A 154 -7.23 -10.53 5.50
N VAL A 155 -8.21 -11.12 4.83
CA VAL A 155 -8.97 -10.47 3.75
C VAL A 155 -10.36 -10.13 4.26
N SER A 156 -10.80 -8.90 4.08
CA SER A 156 -12.17 -8.49 4.43
C SER A 156 -12.72 -7.38 3.54
N GLU A 157 -14.03 -7.30 3.47
CA GLU A 157 -14.72 -6.21 2.80
C GLU A 157 -14.80 -5.00 3.72
N ARG A 158 -14.43 -3.82 3.21
CA ARG A 158 -14.50 -2.56 3.95
C ARG A 158 -15.10 -1.45 3.08
N ASN A 159 -16.04 -0.72 3.65
CA ASN A 159 -16.64 0.44 2.99
C ASN A 159 -15.78 1.69 3.19
N LEU A 160 -14.50 1.62 2.79
CA LEU A 160 -13.56 2.75 2.87
C LEU A 160 -13.85 3.75 1.76
N TYR A 161 -13.66 5.04 2.06
CA TYR A 161 -13.91 6.12 1.10
C TYR A 161 -13.20 5.89 -0.25
N VAL A 162 -11.92 5.57 -0.21
CA VAL A 162 -11.11 5.36 -1.42
C VAL A 162 -11.54 4.12 -2.21
N LEU A 163 -11.95 3.04 -1.55
CA LEU A 163 -12.45 1.84 -2.22
C LEU A 163 -13.81 2.07 -2.88
N ARG A 164 -14.67 2.89 -2.26
CA ARG A 164 -16.02 3.21 -2.78
C ARG A 164 -16.00 4.21 -3.94
N ASN A 165 -15.07 5.18 -3.89
CA ASN A 165 -15.04 6.30 -4.83
C ASN A 165 -13.98 6.15 -5.94
N THR A 166 -13.32 4.99 -6.03
CA THR A 166 -12.35 4.68 -7.07
C THR A 166 -12.98 3.75 -8.10
N THR A 167 -12.97 4.15 -9.36
CA THR A 167 -13.60 3.40 -10.47
C THR A 167 -12.86 2.11 -10.85
N PRO A 168 -11.51 2.09 -10.98
CA PRO A 168 -10.81 0.83 -11.22
C PRO A 168 -10.95 -0.12 -10.04
N VAL A 169 -10.79 -1.41 -10.30
CA VAL A 169 -10.72 -2.41 -9.22
C VAL A 169 -9.63 -2.02 -8.24
N ALA A 170 -9.97 -1.93 -6.97
CA ALA A 170 -9.10 -1.40 -5.93
C ALA A 170 -8.93 -2.36 -4.75
N VAL A 171 -7.75 -2.33 -4.15
CA VAL A 171 -7.47 -2.94 -2.84
C VAL A 171 -6.74 -1.96 -1.94
N PHE A 172 -6.96 -2.11 -0.65
CA PHE A 172 -6.34 -1.32 0.39
C PHE A 172 -5.57 -2.25 1.33
N LEU A 173 -4.31 -1.98 1.57
CA LEU A 173 -3.43 -2.80 2.37
C LEU A 173 -2.99 -2.03 3.62
N GLU A 174 -3.10 -2.68 4.77
CA GLU A 174 -2.44 -2.25 6.00
C GLU A 174 -1.17 -3.09 6.16
N LEU A 175 0.00 -2.47 6.02
CA LEU A 175 1.29 -3.16 5.97
C LEU A 175 1.81 -3.63 7.34
N GLY A 176 1.05 -3.37 8.39
CA GLY A 176 1.37 -3.72 9.77
C GLY A 176 0.84 -2.69 10.76
N ASN A 177 1.00 -2.96 12.05
CA ASN A 177 0.67 -2.01 13.11
C ASN A 177 1.92 -1.22 13.51
N ILE A 178 1.94 0.08 13.21
CA ILE A 178 3.09 0.96 13.49
C ILE A 178 3.41 1.09 15.00
N ARG A 179 2.48 0.68 15.87
CA ARG A 179 2.66 0.66 17.33
C ARG A 179 3.13 -0.69 17.89
N ASN A 180 3.20 -1.74 17.05
CA ASN A 180 3.66 -3.07 17.47
C ASN A 180 5.14 -3.26 17.10
N LYS A 181 5.98 -3.65 18.08
CA LYS A 181 7.44 -3.82 17.89
C LYS A 181 7.81 -4.80 16.77
N ARG A 182 7.05 -5.89 16.59
CA ARG A 182 7.33 -6.88 15.54
C ARG A 182 6.93 -6.34 14.15
N ASP A 183 5.78 -5.66 14.06
CA ASP A 183 5.33 -5.07 12.80
C ASP A 183 6.22 -3.90 12.38
N GLN A 184 6.76 -3.13 13.34
CA GLN A 184 7.74 -2.08 13.07
C GLN A 184 8.98 -2.59 12.30
N GLN A 185 9.40 -3.84 12.52
CA GLN A 185 10.55 -4.42 11.79
C GLN A 185 10.31 -4.51 10.27
N ARG A 186 9.04 -4.64 9.83
CA ARG A 186 8.71 -4.61 8.40
C ARG A 186 8.95 -3.23 7.79
N LEU A 187 8.81 -2.20 8.58
CA LEU A 187 8.91 -0.82 8.14
C LEU A 187 10.36 -0.33 8.21
N VAL A 188 11.02 -0.54 9.36
CA VAL A 188 12.35 0.04 9.59
C VAL A 188 13.48 -0.71 8.90
N LEU A 189 13.31 -1.98 8.57
CA LEU A 189 14.33 -2.75 7.86
C LEU A 189 14.10 -2.67 6.34
N LYS A 190 15.06 -2.09 5.61
CA LYS A 190 14.98 -1.93 4.15
C LYS A 190 14.67 -3.22 3.40
N ASN A 191 15.30 -4.33 3.82
CA ASN A 191 15.07 -5.63 3.21
C ASN A 191 13.63 -6.13 3.42
N ASN A 192 13.01 -5.79 4.55
CA ASN A 192 11.63 -6.13 4.81
C ASN A 192 10.67 -5.24 3.99
N ARG A 193 10.97 -3.95 3.81
CA ARG A 193 10.21 -3.09 2.88
C ARG A 193 10.30 -3.61 1.44
N GLN A 194 11.50 -4.04 1.04
CA GLN A 194 11.66 -4.66 -0.28
C GLN A 194 10.90 -5.99 -0.39
N ALA A 195 10.90 -6.81 0.64
CA ALA A 195 10.12 -8.06 0.66
C ALA A 195 8.61 -7.79 0.55
N LEU A 196 8.08 -6.79 1.29
CA LEU A 196 6.68 -6.37 1.15
C LEU A 196 6.36 -6.01 -0.31
N ALA A 197 7.18 -5.16 -0.93
CA ALA A 197 6.99 -4.75 -2.33
C ALA A 197 7.06 -5.93 -3.30
N ASN A 198 8.02 -6.85 -3.12
CA ASN A 198 8.16 -8.05 -3.96
C ASN A 198 6.92 -8.95 -3.86
N TRP A 199 6.41 -9.18 -2.65
CA TRP A 199 5.27 -10.06 -2.44
C TRP A 199 3.95 -9.44 -2.93
N ILE A 200 3.81 -8.13 -2.80
CA ILE A 200 2.67 -7.40 -3.37
C ILE A 200 2.72 -7.49 -4.90
N ALA A 201 3.88 -7.24 -5.53
CA ALA A 201 4.05 -7.36 -6.98
C ALA A 201 3.71 -8.77 -7.47
N GLU A 202 4.22 -9.81 -6.81
CA GLU A 202 3.92 -11.20 -7.14
C GLU A 202 2.42 -11.51 -7.07
N GLY A 203 1.73 -11.03 -6.03
CA GLY A 203 0.28 -11.20 -5.87
C GLY A 203 -0.52 -10.49 -6.97
N ILE A 204 -0.09 -9.29 -7.38
CA ILE A 204 -0.70 -8.53 -8.49
C ILE A 204 -0.49 -9.27 -9.83
N VAL A 205 0.72 -9.74 -10.10
CA VAL A 205 1.04 -10.51 -11.32
C VAL A 205 0.22 -11.79 -11.39
N LYS A 206 0.00 -12.48 -10.26
CA LYS A 206 -0.90 -13.64 -10.21
C LYS A 206 -2.34 -13.27 -10.57
N ASP A 207 -2.86 -12.17 -10.00
CA ASP A 207 -4.20 -11.68 -10.33
C ASP A 207 -4.34 -11.29 -11.81
N TYR A 208 -3.30 -10.66 -12.37
CA TYR A 208 -3.25 -10.33 -13.79
C TYR A 208 -3.34 -11.59 -14.67
N LYS A 209 -2.52 -12.61 -14.38
CA LYS A 209 -2.51 -13.88 -15.14
C LYS A 209 -3.84 -14.63 -15.07
N GLN A 210 -4.56 -14.53 -13.95
CA GLN A 210 -5.89 -15.13 -13.77
C GLN A 210 -7.03 -14.31 -14.38
N GLY A 211 -6.78 -13.05 -14.70
CA GLY A 211 -7.77 -12.14 -15.23
C GLY A 211 -7.71 -11.93 -16.76
N LYS A 212 -6.78 -12.63 -17.42
CA LYS A 212 -6.69 -12.74 -18.89
C LYS A 212 -7.77 -13.72 -19.42
#